data_c0b3f5e5960389e550cbab68f791ccf8
#
_entry.id   c0b3f5e5960389e550cbab68f791ccf8
#
_cell.length_a   1.000
_cell.length_b   1.000
_cell.length_c   1.000
_cell.angle_alpha   90.00
_cell.angle_beta   90.00
_cell.angle_gamma   90.00
#
_symmetry.space_group_name_H-M   'P 1'
#
loop_
_entity.id
_entity.type
_entity.pdbx_description
1 polymer ?
#
loop_
_entity_poly.entity_id
_entity_poly.type
_entity_poly.pdbx_seq_one_letter_code
_entity_poly.pdbx_strand_id
1 'polypeptide(L)'
;QMRRQMGMVFQHFNLFPNMTIRKNITLAPVRTKLMGQAQADDLATTLLRRVGLEEKADAYPNQLSGGQKQRIAIAGVLAMEPECIVLDEATAMLDPVGRREVLSAVHRLNREKGITVVLITHHMDEAQDADRVLVMDHGKLRMDGTPEAVFSQPEKLWHMGLTVPETVALLYRLRLEGMDLPLTAIHTEDCADAILTALGKAVEKG
;
A
#
# COMPACT_ATOMS: atom_id res chain seq x y z
N GLN A 1 -0.27 2.10 26.56
CA GLN A 1 -1.05 1.05 25.87
C GLN A 1 -1.13 1.31 24.38
N MET A 2 -1.46 2.50 23.88
CA MET A 2 -1.60 2.84 22.45
C MET A 2 -0.38 2.48 21.58
N ARG A 3 0.85 2.59 22.08
CA ARG A 3 2.09 2.25 21.32
C ARG A 3 2.27 0.76 20.99
N ARG A 4 1.52 -0.14 21.63
CA ARG A 4 1.53 -1.59 21.32
C ARG A 4 0.51 -1.98 20.27
N GLN A 5 -0.50 -1.14 20.06
CA GLN A 5 -1.61 -1.40 19.13
C GLN A 5 -1.35 -0.88 17.71
N MET A 6 -0.37 0.03 17.56
CA MET A 6 -0.04 0.65 16.27
C MET A 6 1.42 0.41 15.93
N GLY A 7 1.66 -0.18 14.78
CA GLY A 7 2.99 -0.32 14.18
C GLY A 7 3.20 0.72 13.09
N MET A 8 4.43 1.19 12.91
CA MET A 8 4.78 2.15 11.85
C MET A 8 5.98 1.65 11.07
N VAL A 9 5.88 1.70 9.75
CA VAL A 9 6.95 1.39 8.81
C VAL A 9 7.25 2.65 8.01
N PHE A 10 8.50 3.09 8.07
CA PHE A 10 8.97 4.29 7.40
C PHE A 10 9.56 3.97 6.02
N GLN A 11 9.77 4.99 5.23
CA GLN A 11 10.48 4.95 3.95
C GLN A 11 11.87 4.28 4.05
N HIS A 12 12.60 4.50 5.15
CA HIS A 12 13.83 3.78 5.47
C HIS A 12 13.50 2.49 6.23
N PHE A 13 14.05 1.36 5.78
CA PHE A 13 13.71 0.01 6.25
C PHE A 13 13.97 -0.25 7.74
N ASN A 14 14.80 0.58 8.40
CA ASN A 14 15.16 0.50 9.84
C ASN A 14 15.59 -0.90 10.30
N LEU A 15 16.25 -1.67 9.42
CA LEU A 15 16.82 -2.97 9.75
C LEU A 15 18.21 -2.83 10.36
N PHE A 16 18.51 -3.63 11.37
CA PHE A 16 19.83 -3.70 11.97
C PHE A 16 20.78 -4.46 11.04
N PRO A 17 21.81 -3.80 10.46
CA PRO A 17 22.64 -4.41 9.42
C PRO A 17 23.50 -5.58 9.93
N ASN A 18 23.80 -5.60 11.22
CA ASN A 18 24.66 -6.61 11.87
C ASN A 18 23.86 -7.80 12.45
N MET A 19 22.56 -7.87 12.15
CA MET A 19 21.71 -8.96 12.60
C MET A 19 21.12 -9.69 11.38
N THR A 20 20.91 -11.01 11.53
CA THR A 20 20.17 -11.77 10.52
C THR A 20 18.73 -11.26 10.40
N ILE A 21 18.05 -11.62 9.33
CA ILE A 21 16.66 -11.25 9.11
C ILE A 21 15.76 -11.80 10.22
N ARG A 22 15.94 -13.06 10.62
CA ARG A 22 15.24 -13.64 11.77
C ARG A 22 15.44 -12.79 13.03
N LYS A 23 16.67 -12.41 13.36
CA LYS A 23 16.95 -11.56 14.52
C LYS A 23 16.34 -10.17 14.42
N ASN A 24 16.30 -9.58 13.25
CA ASN A 24 15.61 -8.30 13.03
C ASN A 24 14.12 -8.39 13.38
N ILE A 25 13.46 -9.49 13.03
CA ILE A 25 12.03 -9.70 13.33
C ILE A 25 11.80 -10.00 14.80
N THR A 26 12.64 -10.86 15.41
CA THR A 26 12.45 -11.34 16.79
C THR A 26 12.91 -10.36 17.86
N LEU A 27 13.72 -9.37 17.51
CA LEU A 27 14.34 -8.46 18.47
C LEU A 27 13.31 -7.72 19.33
N ALA A 28 12.34 -7.09 18.71
CA ALA A 28 11.34 -6.26 19.40
C ALA A 28 10.44 -7.09 20.34
N PRO A 29 9.77 -8.17 19.89
CA PRO A 29 8.91 -8.97 20.77
C PRO A 29 9.65 -9.60 21.95
N VAL A 30 10.89 -10.03 21.75
CA VAL A 30 11.70 -10.60 22.85
C VAL A 30 12.15 -9.51 23.83
N ARG A 31 12.68 -8.38 23.34
CA ARG A 31 13.16 -7.27 24.19
C ARG A 31 12.03 -6.62 24.98
N THR A 32 10.82 -6.54 24.44
CA THR A 32 9.64 -6.02 25.12
C THR A 32 8.97 -7.05 26.03
N LYS A 33 9.50 -8.27 26.10
CA LYS A 33 8.94 -9.39 26.86
C LYS A 33 7.48 -9.72 26.46
N LEU A 34 7.15 -9.50 25.20
CA LEU A 34 5.84 -9.89 24.63
C LEU A 34 5.76 -11.40 24.53
N MET A 35 6.88 -12.04 24.13
CA MET A 35 7.02 -13.50 24.03
C MET A 35 8.45 -13.96 24.29
N GLY A 36 8.63 -15.27 24.52
CA GLY A 36 9.95 -15.90 24.64
C GLY A 36 10.63 -16.09 23.29
N GLN A 37 11.95 -16.35 23.29
CA GLN A 37 12.76 -16.49 22.07
C GLN A 37 12.20 -17.58 21.13
N ALA A 38 11.87 -18.76 21.65
CA ALA A 38 11.36 -19.86 20.83
C ALA A 38 10.05 -19.48 20.11
N GLN A 39 9.10 -18.87 20.82
CA GLN A 39 7.86 -18.37 20.22
C GLN A 39 8.12 -17.30 19.16
N ALA A 40 9.07 -16.37 19.42
CA ALA A 40 9.43 -15.32 18.47
C ALA A 40 10.07 -15.92 17.21
N ASP A 41 10.87 -16.97 17.31
CA ASP A 41 11.49 -17.66 16.17
C ASP A 41 10.45 -18.40 15.31
N ASP A 42 9.47 -19.06 15.92
CA ASP A 42 8.35 -19.70 15.22
C ASP A 42 7.47 -18.66 14.52
N LEU A 43 7.17 -17.54 15.20
CA LEU A 43 6.43 -16.44 14.64
C LEU A 43 7.19 -15.79 13.47
N ALA A 44 8.49 -15.56 13.61
CA ALA A 44 9.33 -15.01 12.55
C ALA A 44 9.33 -15.90 11.30
N THR A 45 9.41 -17.23 11.46
CA THR A 45 9.32 -18.19 10.34
C THR A 45 7.95 -18.07 9.64
N THR A 46 6.87 -17.98 10.40
CA THR A 46 5.51 -17.82 9.87
C THR A 46 5.36 -16.49 9.12
N LEU A 47 5.86 -15.39 9.67
CA LEU A 47 5.81 -14.07 9.04
C LEU A 47 6.65 -14.01 7.76
N LEU A 48 7.86 -14.59 7.79
CA LEU A 48 8.72 -14.67 6.62
C LEU A 48 8.06 -15.43 5.46
N ARG A 49 7.38 -16.55 5.76
CA ARG A 49 6.60 -17.30 4.77
C ARG A 49 5.47 -16.44 4.17
N ARG A 50 4.77 -15.67 5.00
CA ARG A 50 3.68 -14.77 4.53
C ARG A 50 4.17 -13.68 3.61
N VAL A 51 5.36 -13.15 3.84
CA VAL A 51 5.96 -12.13 2.97
C VAL A 51 6.81 -12.74 1.84
N GLY A 52 6.82 -14.08 1.69
CA GLY A 52 7.51 -14.81 0.63
C GLY A 52 9.04 -14.76 0.72
N LEU A 53 9.61 -14.78 1.94
CA LEU A 53 11.04 -14.64 2.19
C LEU A 53 11.55 -15.64 3.26
N GLU A 54 10.91 -16.81 3.36
CA GLU A 54 11.29 -17.84 4.36
C GLU A 54 12.76 -18.27 4.23
N GLU A 55 13.23 -18.42 2.99
CA GLU A 55 14.61 -18.81 2.67
C GLU A 55 15.66 -17.74 3.03
N LYS A 56 15.25 -16.52 3.36
CA LYS A 56 16.14 -15.41 3.76
C LYS A 56 16.30 -15.25 5.26
N ALA A 57 15.76 -16.15 6.07
CA ALA A 57 15.77 -16.05 7.54
C ALA A 57 17.16 -15.79 8.13
N ASP A 58 18.17 -16.46 7.61
CA ASP A 58 19.56 -16.38 8.10
C ASP A 58 20.44 -15.42 7.28
N ALA A 59 19.89 -14.78 6.25
CA ALA A 59 20.56 -13.73 5.48
C ALA A 59 20.70 -12.43 6.30
N TYR A 60 21.55 -11.52 5.80
CA TYR A 60 21.74 -10.18 6.36
C TYR A 60 21.09 -9.12 5.45
N PRO A 61 20.71 -7.95 5.98
CA PRO A 61 20.04 -6.89 5.20
C PRO A 61 20.78 -6.45 3.93
N ASN A 62 22.11 -6.47 3.93
CA ASN A 62 22.92 -6.10 2.76
C ASN A 62 22.80 -7.09 1.58
N GLN A 63 22.28 -8.28 1.82
CA GLN A 63 22.07 -9.33 0.81
C GLN A 63 20.67 -9.27 0.16
N LEU A 64 19.85 -8.26 0.51
CA LEU A 64 18.46 -8.13 0.10
C LEU A 64 18.22 -6.92 -0.80
N SER A 65 17.26 -7.05 -1.75
CA SER A 65 16.73 -5.93 -2.51
C SER A 65 15.95 -4.96 -1.62
N GLY A 66 15.66 -3.75 -2.13
CA GLY A 66 14.83 -2.77 -1.41
C GLY A 66 13.45 -3.32 -1.05
N GLY A 67 12.74 -3.95 -2.02
CA GLY A 67 11.44 -4.56 -1.77
C GLY A 67 11.47 -5.69 -0.76
N GLN A 68 12.54 -6.52 -0.77
CA GLN A 68 12.74 -7.55 0.25
C GLN A 68 12.95 -6.96 1.64
N LYS A 69 13.79 -5.91 1.77
CA LYS A 69 14.00 -5.20 3.05
C LYS A 69 12.70 -4.62 3.59
N GLN A 70 11.88 -4.04 2.72
CA GLN A 70 10.60 -3.46 3.13
C GLN A 70 9.63 -4.52 3.65
N ARG A 71 9.52 -5.65 2.96
CA ARG A 71 8.70 -6.78 3.42
C ARG A 71 9.19 -7.34 4.77
N ILE A 72 10.51 -7.35 5.01
CA ILE A 72 11.06 -7.72 6.32
C ILE A 72 10.72 -6.68 7.39
N ALA A 73 10.79 -5.38 7.08
CA ALA A 73 10.41 -4.33 8.03
C ALA A 73 8.93 -4.47 8.44
N ILE A 74 8.04 -4.74 7.49
CA ILE A 74 6.63 -5.04 7.75
C ILE A 74 6.49 -6.27 8.64
N ALA A 75 7.21 -7.37 8.34
CA ALA A 75 7.20 -8.57 9.18
C ALA A 75 7.68 -8.29 10.62
N GLY A 76 8.70 -7.44 10.78
CA GLY A 76 9.19 -7.02 12.09
C GLY A 76 8.17 -6.23 12.91
N VAL A 77 7.40 -5.35 12.24
CA VAL A 77 6.30 -4.62 12.89
C VAL A 77 5.15 -5.58 13.26
N LEU A 78 4.81 -6.51 12.36
CA LEU A 78 3.78 -7.52 12.61
C LEU A 78 4.10 -8.47 13.75
N ALA A 79 5.39 -8.72 14.02
CA ALA A 79 5.82 -9.53 15.15
C ALA A 79 5.43 -8.94 16.51
N MET A 80 5.07 -7.66 16.56
CA MET A 80 4.52 -6.99 17.74
C MET A 80 2.99 -7.13 17.87
N GLU A 81 2.35 -7.87 16.97
CA GLU A 81 0.90 -8.10 16.92
C GLU A 81 0.06 -6.81 17.01
N PRO A 82 0.31 -5.82 16.14
CA PRO A 82 -0.44 -4.57 16.15
C PRO A 82 -1.86 -4.75 15.58
N GLU A 83 -2.80 -3.93 16.03
CA GLU A 83 -4.15 -3.84 15.46
C GLU A 83 -4.19 -2.94 14.22
N CYS A 84 -3.21 -2.04 14.10
CA CYS A 84 -3.08 -1.09 12.99
C CYS A 84 -1.62 -0.94 12.57
N ILE A 85 -1.38 -0.86 11.26
CA ILE A 85 -0.06 -0.56 10.68
C ILE A 85 -0.17 0.72 9.87
N VAL A 86 0.75 1.64 10.11
CA VAL A 86 0.94 2.84 9.29
C VAL A 86 2.16 2.63 8.39
N LEU A 87 1.96 2.73 7.10
CA LEU A 87 2.99 2.66 6.07
C LEU A 87 3.21 4.08 5.52
N ASP A 88 4.29 4.72 5.93
CA ASP A 88 4.60 6.11 5.55
C ASP A 88 5.60 6.09 4.39
N GLU A 89 5.08 6.36 3.18
CA GLU A 89 5.83 6.29 1.91
C GLU A 89 6.66 5.01 1.76
N ALA A 90 6.14 3.90 2.27
CA ALA A 90 6.87 2.63 2.39
C ALA A 90 7.30 2.02 1.04
N THR A 91 6.78 2.51 -0.07
CA THR A 91 7.07 2.03 -1.43
C THR A 91 7.87 3.03 -2.27
N ALA A 92 8.09 4.25 -1.78
CA ALA A 92 8.67 5.35 -2.55
C ALA A 92 10.08 5.05 -3.12
N MET A 93 10.87 4.20 -2.42
CA MET A 93 12.23 3.83 -2.84
C MET A 93 12.31 2.49 -3.58
N LEU A 94 11.17 1.94 -4.01
CA LEU A 94 11.10 0.64 -4.65
C LEU A 94 10.90 0.76 -6.16
N ASP A 95 11.48 -0.18 -6.89
CA ASP A 95 11.15 -0.40 -8.29
C ASP A 95 9.69 -0.88 -8.44
N PRO A 96 9.09 -0.82 -9.62
CA PRO A 96 7.69 -1.21 -9.82
C PRO A 96 7.37 -2.66 -9.40
N VAL A 97 8.33 -3.58 -9.50
CA VAL A 97 8.15 -4.97 -9.08
C VAL A 97 8.11 -5.06 -7.56
N GLY A 98 9.10 -4.47 -6.87
CA GLY A 98 9.16 -4.44 -5.42
C GLY A 98 7.96 -3.74 -4.79
N ARG A 99 7.44 -2.67 -5.42
CA ARG A 99 6.23 -1.97 -4.99
C ARG A 99 5.02 -2.91 -5.00
N ARG A 100 4.76 -3.59 -6.13
CA ARG A 100 3.66 -4.57 -6.23
C ARG A 100 3.77 -5.70 -5.22
N GLU A 101 4.98 -6.20 -4.98
CA GLU A 101 5.23 -7.27 -3.99
C GLU A 101 4.89 -6.82 -2.56
N VAL A 102 5.27 -5.59 -2.18
CA VAL A 102 4.96 -5.02 -0.87
C VAL A 102 3.46 -4.80 -0.70
N LEU A 103 2.80 -4.15 -1.66
CA LEU A 103 1.36 -3.90 -1.62
C LEU A 103 0.56 -5.21 -1.56
N SER A 104 0.92 -6.21 -2.38
CA SER A 104 0.29 -7.53 -2.34
C SER A 104 0.44 -8.22 -0.97
N ALA A 105 1.62 -8.09 -0.35
CA ALA A 105 1.84 -8.62 1.00
C ALA A 105 0.98 -7.90 2.04
N VAL A 106 0.87 -6.58 1.95
CA VAL A 106 0.06 -5.73 2.85
C VAL A 106 -1.43 -6.07 2.70
N HIS A 107 -1.96 -6.14 1.48
CA HIS A 107 -3.35 -6.51 1.22
C HIS A 107 -3.69 -7.90 1.76
N ARG A 108 -2.79 -8.88 1.55
CA ARG A 108 -2.96 -10.22 2.10
C ARG A 108 -3.04 -10.21 3.63
N LEU A 109 -2.17 -9.46 4.28
CA LEU A 109 -2.16 -9.34 5.75
C LEU A 109 -3.42 -8.66 6.29
N ASN A 110 -3.90 -7.62 5.63
CA ASN A 110 -5.16 -6.97 5.96
C ASN A 110 -6.32 -7.98 5.90
N ARG A 111 -6.44 -8.72 4.78
CA ARG A 111 -7.53 -9.70 4.58
C ARG A 111 -7.46 -10.90 5.53
N GLU A 112 -6.25 -11.48 5.72
CA GLU A 112 -6.06 -12.68 6.53
C GLU A 112 -6.11 -12.43 8.04
N LYS A 113 -5.69 -11.24 8.48
CA LYS A 113 -5.54 -10.90 9.90
C LYS A 113 -6.52 -9.85 10.40
N GLY A 114 -7.25 -9.19 9.52
CA GLY A 114 -8.13 -8.08 9.87
C GLY A 114 -7.38 -6.86 10.44
N ILE A 115 -6.08 -6.73 10.15
CA ILE A 115 -5.26 -5.61 10.62
C ILE A 115 -5.65 -4.36 9.82
N THR A 116 -5.91 -3.26 10.50
CA THR A 116 -6.11 -1.98 9.81
C THR A 116 -4.79 -1.51 9.20
N VAL A 117 -4.83 -1.13 7.93
CA VAL A 117 -3.68 -0.57 7.23
C VAL A 117 -3.96 0.89 6.87
N VAL A 118 -3.09 1.78 7.30
CA VAL A 118 -3.06 3.18 6.89
C VAL A 118 -1.86 3.36 5.97
N LEU A 119 -2.12 3.64 4.70
CA LEU A 119 -1.08 3.89 3.70
C LEU A 119 -1.01 5.39 3.44
N ILE A 120 0.14 6.00 3.73
CA ILE A 120 0.45 7.38 3.36
C ILE A 120 1.27 7.31 2.08
N THR A 121 0.73 7.86 1.00
CA THR A 121 1.34 7.81 -0.33
C THR A 121 0.98 9.03 -1.16
N HIS A 122 1.82 9.34 -2.13
CA HIS A 122 1.54 10.27 -3.22
C HIS A 122 1.37 9.54 -4.56
N HIS A 123 1.37 8.20 -4.55
CA HIS A 123 1.12 7.36 -5.71
C HIS A 123 -0.37 6.99 -5.77
N MET A 124 -1.07 7.50 -6.77
CA MET A 124 -2.52 7.32 -6.88
C MET A 124 -2.93 5.89 -7.19
N ASP A 125 -2.08 5.14 -7.90
CA ASP A 125 -2.24 3.71 -8.16
C ASP A 125 -2.26 2.85 -6.88
N GLU A 126 -1.58 3.28 -5.82
CA GLU A 126 -1.62 2.60 -4.53
C GLU A 126 -2.92 2.86 -3.76
N ALA A 127 -3.52 4.03 -3.97
CA ALA A 127 -4.74 4.43 -3.28
C ALA A 127 -6.02 3.92 -3.97
N GLN A 128 -5.94 3.47 -5.23
CA GLN A 128 -7.09 2.92 -5.97
C GLN A 128 -7.70 1.68 -5.33
N ASP A 129 -6.86 0.85 -4.69
CA ASP A 129 -7.26 -0.42 -4.07
C ASP A 129 -7.62 -0.29 -2.58
N ALA A 130 -7.69 0.93 -2.05
CA ALA A 130 -8.03 1.17 -0.65
C ALA A 130 -9.56 1.12 -0.42
N ASP A 131 -9.99 0.72 0.77
CA ASP A 131 -11.40 0.80 1.16
C ASP A 131 -11.87 2.25 1.35
N ARG A 132 -10.95 3.17 1.69
CA ARG A 132 -11.24 4.57 1.98
C ARG A 132 -10.02 5.44 1.70
N VAL A 133 -10.24 6.59 1.10
CA VAL A 133 -9.20 7.59 0.80
C VAL A 133 -9.48 8.87 1.58
N LEU A 134 -8.45 9.33 2.28
CA LEU A 134 -8.43 10.60 2.99
C LEU A 134 -7.45 11.55 2.29
N VAL A 135 -7.94 12.68 1.80
CA VAL A 135 -7.08 13.70 1.17
C VAL A 135 -6.76 14.79 2.18
N MET A 136 -5.47 14.94 2.44
CA MET A 136 -4.95 15.97 3.36
C MET A 136 -4.29 17.10 2.57
N ASP A 137 -4.61 18.34 2.92
CA ASP A 137 -4.00 19.52 2.35
C ASP A 137 -3.79 20.58 3.44
N HIS A 138 -2.56 21.10 3.58
CA HIS A 138 -2.18 22.07 4.60
C HIS A 138 -2.62 21.68 6.02
N GLY A 139 -2.48 20.39 6.38
CA GLY A 139 -2.82 19.86 7.70
C GLY A 139 -4.33 19.74 7.97
N LYS A 140 -5.17 19.86 6.95
CA LYS A 140 -6.64 19.73 7.04
C LYS A 140 -7.13 18.59 6.16
N LEU A 141 -8.11 17.86 6.66
CA LEU A 141 -8.86 16.88 5.86
C LEU A 141 -9.74 17.63 4.86
N ARG A 142 -9.53 17.37 3.59
CA ARG A 142 -10.25 18.04 2.47
C ARG A 142 -11.28 17.15 1.82
N MET A 143 -10.94 15.86 1.67
CA MET A 143 -11.86 14.87 1.08
C MET A 143 -11.75 13.59 1.88
N ASP A 144 -12.86 12.85 1.93
CA ASP A 144 -13.02 11.59 2.64
C ASP A 144 -14.09 10.77 1.90
N GLY A 145 -13.74 9.58 1.44
CA GLY A 145 -14.66 8.73 0.69
C GLY A 145 -13.99 7.48 0.12
N THR A 146 -14.75 6.76 -0.71
CA THR A 146 -14.17 5.66 -1.50
C THR A 146 -13.22 6.22 -2.56
N PRO A 147 -12.30 5.41 -3.10
CA PRO A 147 -11.42 5.82 -4.19
C PRO A 147 -12.19 6.44 -5.37
N GLU A 148 -13.30 5.81 -5.79
CA GLU A 148 -14.13 6.32 -6.89
C GLU A 148 -14.73 7.69 -6.58
N ALA A 149 -15.24 7.89 -5.35
CA ALA A 149 -15.84 9.14 -4.93
C ALA A 149 -14.82 10.29 -4.86
N VAL A 150 -13.58 9.98 -4.47
CA VAL A 150 -12.50 10.95 -4.36
C VAL A 150 -11.91 11.25 -5.74
N PHE A 151 -11.50 10.22 -6.49
CA PHE A 151 -10.81 10.40 -7.76
C PHE A 151 -11.70 10.88 -8.90
N SER A 152 -13.02 10.70 -8.82
CA SER A 152 -13.96 11.28 -9.79
C SER A 152 -14.05 12.81 -9.74
N GLN A 153 -13.31 13.47 -8.86
CA GLN A 153 -13.24 14.91 -8.71
C GLN A 153 -11.85 15.48 -9.07
N PRO A 154 -11.34 15.26 -10.31
CA PRO A 154 -9.96 15.56 -10.67
C PRO A 154 -9.60 17.04 -10.50
N GLU A 155 -10.48 17.95 -10.81
CA GLU A 155 -10.25 19.40 -10.71
C GLU A 155 -9.94 19.81 -9.26
N LYS A 156 -10.65 19.25 -8.28
CA LYS A 156 -10.38 19.54 -6.87
C LYS A 156 -9.01 19.03 -6.43
N LEU A 157 -8.62 17.83 -6.88
CA LEU A 157 -7.33 17.25 -6.57
C LEU A 157 -6.19 18.06 -7.19
N TRP A 158 -6.32 18.45 -8.45
CA TRP A 158 -5.33 19.31 -9.12
C TRP A 158 -5.19 20.68 -8.46
N HIS A 159 -6.27 21.30 -7.98
CA HIS A 159 -6.21 22.56 -7.23
C HIS A 159 -5.42 22.42 -5.91
N MET A 160 -5.36 21.24 -5.34
CA MET A 160 -4.55 20.90 -4.15
C MET A 160 -3.12 20.45 -4.50
N GLY A 161 -2.74 20.48 -5.79
CA GLY A 161 -1.43 20.03 -6.27
C GLY A 161 -1.25 18.52 -6.29
N LEU A 162 -2.35 17.76 -6.19
CA LEU A 162 -2.35 16.31 -6.25
C LEU A 162 -2.61 15.83 -7.69
N THR A 163 -2.18 14.61 -8.00
CA THR A 163 -2.51 13.94 -9.24
C THR A 163 -3.77 13.10 -9.09
N VAL A 164 -4.23 12.50 -10.18
CA VAL A 164 -5.29 11.48 -10.21
C VAL A 164 -4.76 10.24 -10.91
N PRO A 165 -5.41 9.08 -10.78
CA PRO A 165 -5.10 7.91 -11.58
C PRO A 165 -5.06 8.25 -13.08
N GLU A 166 -4.15 7.62 -13.83
CA GLU A 166 -4.01 7.88 -15.27
C GLU A 166 -5.30 7.58 -16.04
N THR A 167 -6.06 6.59 -15.62
CA THR A 167 -7.39 6.24 -16.14
C THR A 167 -8.35 7.43 -16.03
N VAL A 168 -8.44 8.05 -14.85
CA VAL A 168 -9.29 9.21 -14.60
C VAL A 168 -8.83 10.41 -15.44
N ALA A 169 -7.52 10.64 -15.52
CA ALA A 169 -6.97 11.72 -16.35
C ALA A 169 -7.33 11.54 -17.83
N LEU A 170 -7.27 10.30 -18.35
CA LEU A 170 -7.67 9.94 -19.70
C LEU A 170 -9.18 10.19 -19.92
N LEU A 171 -10.02 9.63 -19.05
CA LEU A 171 -11.47 9.78 -19.14
C LEU A 171 -11.90 11.25 -19.07
N TYR A 172 -11.25 12.03 -18.21
CA TYR A 172 -11.51 13.46 -18.11
C TYR A 172 -11.19 14.22 -19.42
N ARG A 173 -10.04 13.92 -20.05
CA ARG A 173 -9.68 14.51 -21.35
C ARG A 173 -10.66 14.14 -22.45
N LEU A 174 -11.06 12.88 -22.52
CA LEU A 174 -12.06 12.41 -23.50
C LEU A 174 -13.45 13.06 -23.28
N ARG A 175 -13.81 13.35 -22.02
CA ARG A 175 -15.02 14.12 -21.72
C ARG A 175 -14.95 15.56 -22.24
N LEU A 176 -13.79 16.21 -22.16
CA LEU A 176 -13.60 17.55 -22.73
C LEU A 176 -13.75 17.56 -24.26
N GLU A 177 -13.44 16.43 -24.92
CA GLU A 177 -13.66 16.22 -26.37
C GLU A 177 -15.11 15.80 -26.70
N GLY A 178 -16.01 15.78 -25.71
CA GLY A 178 -17.45 15.54 -25.92
C GLY A 178 -17.90 14.09 -25.72
N MET A 179 -17.06 13.19 -25.24
CA MET A 179 -17.48 11.83 -24.91
C MET A 179 -18.18 11.78 -23.55
N ASP A 180 -19.31 11.08 -23.46
CA ASP A 180 -20.00 10.83 -22.18
C ASP A 180 -19.40 9.62 -21.46
N LEU A 181 -18.44 9.85 -20.57
CA LEU A 181 -17.67 8.82 -19.87
C LEU A 181 -17.77 9.01 -18.34
N PRO A 182 -17.88 7.91 -17.56
CA PRO A 182 -17.90 7.97 -16.10
C PRO A 182 -16.47 8.20 -15.56
N LEU A 183 -16.27 9.20 -14.71
CA LEU A 183 -14.95 9.39 -14.02
C LEU A 183 -14.74 8.45 -12.84
N THR A 184 -15.72 7.61 -12.52
CA THR A 184 -15.64 6.58 -11.47
C THR A 184 -14.97 5.29 -11.93
N ALA A 185 -14.70 5.13 -13.23
CA ALA A 185 -13.96 4.00 -13.78
C ALA A 185 -12.44 4.20 -13.54
N ILE A 186 -12.02 4.03 -12.28
CA ILE A 186 -10.67 4.33 -11.83
C ILE A 186 -9.65 3.25 -12.18
N HIS A 187 -10.10 2.00 -12.38
CA HIS A 187 -9.23 0.88 -12.79
C HIS A 187 -9.13 0.75 -14.31
N THR A 188 -8.04 0.15 -14.78
CA THR A 188 -7.75 0.06 -16.22
C THR A 188 -8.83 -0.70 -16.99
N GLU A 189 -9.34 -1.80 -16.45
CA GLU A 189 -10.38 -2.62 -17.08
C GLU A 189 -11.69 -1.84 -17.20
N ASP A 190 -12.15 -1.23 -16.11
CA ASP A 190 -13.37 -0.41 -16.09
C ASP A 190 -13.28 0.79 -17.04
N CYS A 191 -12.11 1.42 -17.10
CA CYS A 191 -11.83 2.52 -18.01
C CYS A 191 -11.93 2.08 -19.49
N ALA A 192 -11.31 0.93 -19.83
CA ALA A 192 -11.38 0.37 -21.18
C ALA A 192 -12.83 0.04 -21.59
N ASP A 193 -13.58 -0.60 -20.70
CA ASP A 193 -14.97 -0.97 -20.93
C ASP A 193 -15.87 0.27 -21.12
N ALA A 194 -15.65 1.32 -20.32
CA ALA A 194 -16.36 2.58 -20.46
C ALA A 194 -16.12 3.23 -21.83
N ILE A 195 -14.86 3.26 -22.30
CA ILE A 195 -14.49 3.81 -23.59
C ILE A 195 -15.11 2.98 -24.73
N LEU A 196 -14.99 1.66 -24.70
CA LEU A 196 -15.55 0.77 -25.72
C LEU A 196 -17.07 0.92 -25.81
N THR A 197 -17.75 1.02 -24.65
CA THR A 197 -19.21 1.23 -24.60
C THR A 197 -19.61 2.57 -25.22
N ALA A 198 -18.87 3.64 -24.96
CA ALA A 198 -19.14 4.96 -25.53
C ALA A 198 -18.92 4.98 -27.05
N LEU A 199 -17.88 4.32 -27.55
CA LEU A 199 -17.59 4.18 -28.99
C LEU A 199 -18.65 3.34 -29.70
N GLY A 200 -19.11 2.23 -29.12
CA GLY A 200 -20.20 1.41 -29.67
C GLY A 200 -21.50 2.19 -29.82
N LYS A 201 -21.85 2.99 -28.80
CA LYS A 201 -23.03 3.89 -28.89
C LYS A 201 -22.87 4.99 -29.92
N ALA A 202 -21.66 5.45 -30.20
CA ALA A 202 -21.42 6.45 -31.24
C ALA A 202 -21.61 5.88 -32.65
N VAL A 203 -21.25 4.62 -32.89
CA VAL A 203 -21.42 3.92 -34.16
C VAL A 203 -22.90 3.60 -34.45
N GLU A 204 -23.71 3.30 -33.43
CA GLU A 204 -25.17 3.06 -33.60
C GLU A 204 -25.98 4.33 -33.86
N LYS A 205 -25.44 5.50 -33.58
CA LYS A 205 -26.08 6.80 -33.77
C LYS A 205 -25.66 7.54 -35.05
N GLY A 206 -24.71 7.02 -35.81
CA GLY A 206 -24.22 7.54 -37.10
C GLY A 206 -24.76 6.75 -38.28
#